data_77f2dc27a73baebb7e49de7de4d5bc97
#
_entry.id   77f2dc27a73baebb7e49de7de4d5bc97
#
_cell.length_a   1.000
_cell.length_b   1.000
_cell.length_c   1.000
_cell.angle_alpha   90.00
_cell.angle_beta   90.00
_cell.angle_gamma   90.00
#
_symmetry.space_group_name_H-M   'P 1'
#
loop_
_entity.id
_entity.type
_entity.pdbx_description
1 polymer ?
#
loop_
_entity_poly.entity_id
_entity_poly.type
_entity_poly.pdbx_seq_one_letter_code
_entity_poly.pdbx_strand_id
1 'polypeptide(L)'
;MGVFCYLSKLGYNNFMNDQITRWLGTGAINIFGAPLAGKDTLGLKLTNLFNAQFISSGDLVRAAAAHNNSPKIQEAAKTNAQGILTPTKEFQELIIPYLKSTDFDGKPLILSSVGRWYGEEIPVMAALEESHHPLKAVIILDLPETIIRERWAYAQAHPRNGGRADDQNIATLERRLDEFSTKTQPVLDKFDRLGLSIHINSNRPEPEVLEDTIAQLAAFAASH
;
A
#
# COMPACT_ATOMS: atom_id res chain seq x y z
N MET A 1 -31.40 7.05 -22.89
CA MET A 1 -30.06 7.66 -22.74
C MET A 1 -29.20 6.99 -21.63
N GLY A 2 -29.76 6.48 -20.52
CA GLY A 2 -29.01 5.91 -19.40
C GLY A 2 -28.29 4.57 -19.67
N VAL A 3 -28.91 3.64 -20.39
CA VAL A 3 -28.35 2.29 -20.63
C VAL A 3 -27.15 2.29 -21.56
N PHE A 4 -27.15 3.13 -22.58
CA PHE A 4 -26.01 3.27 -23.51
C PHE A 4 -24.77 3.88 -22.84
N CYS A 5 -24.97 4.83 -21.93
CA CYS A 5 -23.89 5.44 -21.14
C CYS A 5 -23.29 4.44 -20.15
N TYR A 6 -24.12 3.57 -19.56
CA TYR A 6 -23.70 2.53 -18.61
C TYR A 6 -22.91 1.41 -19.29
N LEU A 7 -23.38 0.95 -20.47
CA LEU A 7 -22.70 -0.08 -21.26
C LEU A 7 -21.35 0.42 -21.84
N SER A 8 -21.27 1.70 -22.24
CA SER A 8 -20.00 2.29 -22.68
C SER A 8 -19.00 2.44 -21.52
N LYS A 9 -19.46 2.79 -20.32
CA LYS A 9 -18.63 2.88 -19.10
C LYS A 9 -18.09 1.49 -18.70
N LEU A 10 -18.91 0.45 -18.76
CA LEU A 10 -18.50 -0.95 -18.50
C LEU A 10 -17.48 -1.46 -19.52
N GLY A 11 -17.66 -1.18 -20.80
CA GLY A 11 -16.71 -1.55 -21.85
C GLY A 11 -15.38 -0.83 -21.73
N TYR A 12 -15.40 0.46 -21.37
CA TYR A 12 -14.20 1.27 -21.16
C TYR A 12 -13.41 0.80 -19.92
N ASN A 13 -14.09 0.50 -18.81
CA ASN A 13 -13.46 -0.03 -17.61
C ASN A 13 -12.81 -1.41 -17.85
N ASN A 14 -13.47 -2.32 -18.59
CA ASN A 14 -12.89 -3.61 -18.93
C ASN A 14 -11.64 -3.45 -19.81
N PHE A 15 -11.65 -2.55 -20.78
CA PHE A 15 -10.50 -2.29 -21.64
C PHE A 15 -9.29 -1.77 -20.83
N MET A 16 -9.50 -0.82 -19.92
CA MET A 16 -8.44 -0.31 -19.05
C MET A 16 -7.89 -1.41 -18.12
N ASN A 17 -8.77 -2.21 -17.52
CA ASN A 17 -8.35 -3.32 -16.66
C ASN A 17 -7.50 -4.34 -17.43
N ASP A 18 -7.89 -4.71 -18.64
CA ASP A 18 -7.12 -5.62 -19.49
C ASP A 18 -5.75 -5.05 -19.88
N GLN A 19 -5.68 -3.74 -20.14
CA GLN A 19 -4.44 -3.05 -20.41
C GLN A 19 -3.50 -3.07 -19.21
N ILE A 20 -4.01 -2.69 -18.03
CA ILE A 20 -3.26 -2.71 -16.77
C ILE A 20 -2.79 -4.14 -16.45
N THR A 21 -3.65 -5.12 -16.56
CA THR A 21 -3.33 -6.53 -16.28
C THR A 21 -2.18 -7.03 -17.17
N ARG A 22 -2.21 -6.72 -18.47
CA ARG A 22 -1.12 -7.11 -19.39
C ARG A 22 0.18 -6.41 -19.07
N TRP A 23 0.14 -5.11 -18.77
CA TRP A 23 1.33 -4.33 -18.38
C TRP A 23 1.91 -4.78 -17.04
N LEU A 24 1.04 -5.06 -16.07
CA LEU A 24 1.43 -5.50 -14.73
C LEU A 24 2.09 -6.89 -14.79
N GLY A 25 1.53 -7.84 -15.56
CA GLY A 25 2.03 -9.21 -15.62
C GLY A 25 2.10 -9.84 -14.23
N THR A 26 3.29 -10.28 -13.82
CA THR A 26 3.59 -10.72 -12.45
C THR A 26 4.09 -9.58 -11.55
N GLY A 27 4.29 -8.38 -12.08
CA GLY A 27 4.90 -7.26 -11.36
C GLY A 27 4.16 -6.81 -10.12
N ALA A 28 4.74 -5.85 -9.43
CA ALA A 28 4.23 -5.31 -8.17
C ALA A 28 3.79 -3.85 -8.31
N ILE A 29 2.73 -3.49 -7.58
CA ILE A 29 2.33 -2.11 -7.29
C ILE A 29 2.44 -1.92 -5.78
N ASN A 30 3.12 -0.84 -5.33
CA ASN A 30 3.22 -0.52 -3.91
C ASN A 30 2.40 0.73 -3.58
N ILE A 31 1.47 0.61 -2.63
CA ILE A 31 0.55 1.69 -2.26
C ILE A 31 1.05 2.35 -0.98
N PHE A 32 1.37 3.63 -1.05
CA PHE A 32 1.74 4.47 0.08
C PHE A 32 0.66 5.52 0.38
N GLY A 33 0.80 6.16 1.50
CA GLY A 33 -0.05 7.25 1.98
C GLY A 33 -0.01 7.34 3.49
N ALA A 34 -0.40 8.46 4.03
CA ALA A 34 -0.48 8.71 5.47
C ALA A 34 -1.42 7.70 6.19
N PRO A 35 -1.38 7.63 7.52
CA PRO A 35 -2.40 6.91 8.29
C PRO A 35 -3.81 7.30 7.85
N LEU A 36 -4.74 6.33 7.82
CA LEU A 36 -6.14 6.54 7.42
C LEU A 36 -6.39 7.02 5.98
N ALA A 37 -5.36 7.04 5.12
CA ALA A 37 -5.52 7.40 3.70
C ALA A 37 -6.30 6.35 2.88
N GLY A 38 -6.54 5.15 3.40
CA GLY A 38 -7.33 4.11 2.73
C GLY A 38 -6.50 3.11 1.91
N LYS A 39 -5.19 3.00 2.16
CA LYS A 39 -4.26 2.11 1.43
C LYS A 39 -4.74 0.66 1.36
N ASP A 40 -5.09 0.07 2.51
CA ASP A 40 -5.49 -1.34 2.55
C ASP A 40 -6.84 -1.55 1.86
N THR A 41 -7.77 -0.58 1.97
CA THR A 41 -9.05 -0.62 1.26
C THR A 41 -8.87 -0.61 -0.25
N LEU A 42 -8.05 0.32 -0.76
CA LEU A 42 -7.70 0.37 -2.19
C LEU A 42 -6.93 -0.88 -2.61
N GLY A 43 -5.95 -1.29 -1.81
CA GLY A 43 -5.13 -2.47 -2.07
C GLY A 43 -5.96 -3.74 -2.24
N LEU A 44 -6.90 -4.00 -1.35
CA LEU A 44 -7.81 -5.16 -1.46
C LEU A 44 -8.71 -5.10 -2.71
N LYS A 45 -9.17 -3.89 -3.11
CA LYS A 45 -9.95 -3.71 -4.34
C LYS A 45 -9.11 -4.01 -5.59
N LEU A 46 -7.87 -3.49 -5.66
CA LEU A 46 -6.95 -3.78 -6.76
C LEU A 46 -6.53 -5.25 -6.80
N THR A 47 -6.34 -5.88 -5.62
CA THR A 47 -6.08 -7.32 -5.48
C THR A 47 -7.16 -8.16 -6.13
N ASN A 48 -8.43 -7.86 -5.84
CA ASN A 48 -9.57 -8.55 -6.45
C ASN A 48 -9.68 -8.26 -7.95
N LEU A 49 -9.42 -7.02 -8.36
CA LEU A 49 -9.55 -6.61 -9.76
C LEU A 49 -8.50 -7.25 -10.67
N PHE A 50 -7.26 -7.38 -10.21
CA PHE A 50 -6.14 -7.92 -10.97
C PHE A 50 -5.79 -9.37 -10.63
N ASN A 51 -6.59 -10.05 -9.83
CA ASN A 51 -6.29 -11.39 -9.31
C ASN A 51 -4.88 -11.48 -8.68
N ALA A 52 -4.51 -10.44 -7.93
CA ALA A 52 -3.19 -10.26 -7.32
C ALA A 52 -3.10 -10.89 -5.92
N GLN A 53 -1.91 -10.91 -5.33
CA GLN A 53 -1.73 -11.16 -3.90
C GLN A 53 -1.52 -9.84 -3.16
N PHE A 54 -2.16 -9.69 -1.98
CA PHE A 54 -2.01 -8.53 -1.12
C PHE A 54 -0.98 -8.76 -0.03
N ILE A 55 -0.03 -7.84 0.10
CA ILE A 55 1.04 -7.91 1.11
C ILE A 55 1.11 -6.57 1.84
N SER A 56 0.79 -6.57 3.13
CA SER A 56 0.98 -5.43 4.02
C SER A 56 2.20 -5.65 4.91
N SER A 57 3.11 -4.68 4.97
CA SER A 57 4.28 -4.78 5.86
C SER A 57 3.90 -4.98 7.34
N GLY A 58 2.84 -4.33 7.78
CA GLY A 58 2.33 -4.49 9.15
C GLY A 58 1.77 -5.89 9.42
N ASP A 59 1.07 -6.50 8.45
CA ASP A 59 0.54 -7.86 8.59
C ASP A 59 1.66 -8.89 8.61
N LEU A 60 2.69 -8.71 7.78
CA LEU A 60 3.87 -9.59 7.79
C LEU A 60 4.59 -9.57 9.14
N VAL A 61 4.80 -8.39 9.74
CA VAL A 61 5.41 -8.27 11.08
C VAL A 61 4.54 -8.93 12.14
N ARG A 62 3.22 -8.74 12.11
CA ARG A 62 2.27 -9.38 13.04
C ARG A 62 2.26 -10.91 12.86
N ALA A 63 2.20 -11.38 11.63
CA ALA A 63 2.24 -12.83 11.33
C ALA A 63 3.57 -13.45 11.77
N ALA A 64 4.70 -12.79 11.53
CA ALA A 64 6.00 -13.24 11.99
C ALA A 64 6.05 -13.34 13.52
N ALA A 65 5.51 -12.36 14.24
CA ALA A 65 5.46 -12.38 15.71
C ALA A 65 4.56 -13.49 16.28
N ALA A 66 3.49 -13.85 15.56
CA ALA A 66 2.60 -14.94 15.97
C ALA A 66 3.26 -16.33 15.88
N HIS A 67 4.25 -16.50 15.00
CA HIS A 67 4.90 -17.78 14.73
C HIS A 67 6.38 -17.85 15.15
N ASN A 68 6.94 -16.75 15.65
CA ASN A 68 8.35 -16.65 16.00
C ASN A 68 8.55 -15.96 17.36
N ASN A 69 9.14 -16.71 18.30
CA ASN A 69 9.40 -16.22 19.64
C ASN A 69 10.71 -15.43 19.76
N SER A 70 11.35 -15.02 18.65
CA SER A 70 12.53 -14.16 18.70
C SER A 70 12.20 -12.86 19.43
N PRO A 71 12.98 -12.48 20.47
CA PRO A 71 12.73 -11.23 21.21
C PRO A 71 12.70 -9.99 20.31
N LYS A 72 13.49 -9.97 19.25
CA LYS A 72 13.53 -8.86 18.29
C LYS A 72 12.22 -8.74 17.52
N ILE A 73 11.65 -9.85 17.06
CA ILE A 73 10.39 -9.88 16.28
C ILE A 73 9.23 -9.48 17.18
N GLN A 74 9.20 -9.98 18.41
CA GLN A 74 8.19 -9.61 19.41
C GLN A 74 8.26 -8.10 19.74
N GLU A 75 9.46 -7.56 19.91
CA GLU A 75 9.63 -6.11 20.14
C GLU A 75 9.24 -5.29 18.91
N ALA A 76 9.59 -5.72 17.69
CA ALA A 76 9.18 -5.05 16.45
C ALA A 76 7.64 -5.02 16.28
N ALA A 77 6.95 -6.10 16.63
CA ALA A 77 5.48 -6.13 16.60
C ALA A 77 4.86 -5.22 17.65
N LYS A 78 5.44 -5.17 18.85
CA LYS A 78 4.98 -4.31 19.96
C LYS A 78 5.16 -2.82 19.62
N THR A 79 6.32 -2.44 19.09
CA THR A 79 6.59 -1.06 18.69
C THR A 79 5.74 -0.63 17.50
N ASN A 80 5.49 -1.53 16.56
CA ASN A 80 4.58 -1.30 15.43
C ASN A 80 3.14 -1.03 15.91
N ALA A 81 2.66 -1.77 16.92
CA ALA A 81 1.36 -1.53 17.58
C ALA A 81 1.29 -0.17 18.30
N GLN A 82 2.44 0.43 18.65
CA GLN A 82 2.54 1.77 19.23
C GLN A 82 2.66 2.88 18.19
N GLY A 83 2.59 2.55 16.90
CA GLY A 83 2.70 3.49 15.78
C GLY A 83 4.13 3.81 15.35
N ILE A 84 5.12 3.10 15.89
CA ILE A 84 6.53 3.22 15.50
C ILE A 84 6.80 2.25 14.35
N LEU A 85 7.46 2.71 13.30
CA LEU A 85 7.84 1.84 12.19
C LEU A 85 8.86 0.81 12.66
N THR A 86 8.74 -0.42 12.15
CA THR A 86 9.74 -1.47 12.37
C THR A 86 11.10 -0.96 11.93
N PRO A 87 12.15 -1.04 12.77
CA PRO A 87 13.49 -0.59 12.39
C PRO A 87 14.00 -1.33 11.15
N THR A 88 14.78 -0.64 10.34
CA THR A 88 15.27 -1.14 9.03
C THR A 88 15.94 -2.50 9.11
N LYS A 89 16.70 -2.77 10.18
CA LYS A 89 17.39 -4.06 10.34
C LYS A 89 16.40 -5.22 10.49
N GLU A 90 15.42 -5.07 11.38
CA GLU A 90 14.37 -6.06 11.64
C GLU A 90 13.46 -6.20 10.41
N PHE A 91 13.16 -5.10 9.72
CA PHE A 91 12.44 -5.10 8.46
C PHE A 91 13.19 -5.92 7.40
N GLN A 92 14.48 -5.70 7.21
CA GLN A 92 15.29 -6.43 6.24
C GLN A 92 15.41 -7.91 6.59
N GLU A 93 15.57 -8.25 7.88
CA GLU A 93 15.64 -9.65 8.35
C GLU A 93 14.32 -10.42 8.14
N LEU A 94 13.16 -9.75 8.11
CA LEU A 94 11.85 -10.37 8.00
C LEU A 94 11.26 -10.32 6.59
N ILE A 95 11.26 -9.14 6.00
CA ILE A 95 10.49 -8.86 4.79
C ILE A 95 11.27 -9.25 3.53
N ILE A 96 12.57 -8.94 3.49
CA ILE A 96 13.38 -9.23 2.30
C ILE A 96 13.48 -10.73 1.99
N PRO A 97 13.76 -11.62 2.97
CA PRO A 97 13.76 -13.07 2.70
C PRO A 97 12.37 -13.57 2.25
N TYR A 98 11.29 -13.03 2.83
CA TYR A 98 9.94 -13.41 2.42
C TYR A 98 9.67 -13.04 0.96
N LEU A 99 10.01 -11.81 0.54
CA LEU A 99 9.83 -11.38 -0.84
C LEU A 99 10.67 -12.19 -1.84
N LYS A 100 11.86 -12.65 -1.43
CA LYS A 100 12.76 -13.45 -2.28
C LYS A 100 12.37 -14.91 -2.40
N SER A 101 11.81 -15.50 -1.34
CA SER A 101 11.62 -16.94 -1.23
C SER A 101 10.29 -17.45 -1.77
N THR A 102 9.37 -16.57 -2.16
CA THR A 102 8.00 -16.91 -2.54
C THR A 102 7.77 -16.54 -4.00
N ASP A 103 7.24 -17.45 -4.80
CA ASP A 103 6.87 -17.21 -6.20
C ASP A 103 5.47 -16.58 -6.35
N PHE A 104 4.74 -16.44 -5.24
CA PHE A 104 3.40 -15.87 -5.16
C PHE A 104 2.40 -16.47 -6.16
N ASP A 105 2.55 -17.76 -6.50
CA ASP A 105 1.74 -18.49 -7.49
C ASP A 105 1.74 -17.81 -8.88
N GLY A 106 2.80 -17.07 -9.23
CA GLY A 106 2.89 -16.32 -10.48
C GLY A 106 1.89 -15.17 -10.60
N LYS A 107 1.27 -14.72 -9.49
CA LYS A 107 0.30 -13.62 -9.46
C LYS A 107 1.00 -12.28 -9.27
N PRO A 108 0.45 -11.18 -9.80
CA PRO A 108 0.94 -9.85 -9.48
C PRO A 108 0.80 -9.54 -7.98
N LEU A 109 1.57 -8.57 -7.51
CA LEU A 109 1.58 -8.17 -6.10
C LEU A 109 0.98 -6.77 -5.92
N ILE A 110 0.10 -6.62 -4.94
CA ILE A 110 -0.33 -5.34 -4.40
C ILE A 110 0.26 -5.21 -2.99
N LEU A 111 1.23 -4.31 -2.87
CA LEU A 111 1.93 -4.07 -1.62
C LEU A 111 1.31 -2.87 -0.90
N SER A 112 1.22 -2.92 0.43
CA SER A 112 0.80 -1.79 1.26
C SER A 112 1.95 -1.33 2.14
N SER A 113 2.56 -0.22 1.75
CA SER A 113 3.65 0.47 2.46
C SER A 113 4.83 -0.45 2.80
N VAL A 114 5.35 -1.17 1.81
CA VAL A 114 6.55 -2.01 1.96
C VAL A 114 7.79 -1.17 1.64
N GLY A 115 8.72 -1.03 2.61
CA GLY A 115 9.90 -0.17 2.49
C GLY A 115 9.59 1.29 2.80
N ARG A 116 9.43 1.63 4.10
CA ARG A 116 9.02 2.97 4.56
C ARG A 116 10.16 3.88 4.99
N TRP A 117 11.34 3.32 5.23
CA TRP A 117 12.51 4.10 5.58
C TRP A 117 13.35 4.36 4.36
N TYR A 118 13.90 5.57 4.28
CA TYR A 118 14.81 5.91 3.19
C TYR A 118 15.97 4.92 3.10
N GLY A 119 16.15 4.32 1.93
CA GLY A 119 17.11 3.25 1.68
C GLY A 119 16.53 1.85 1.68
N GLU A 120 15.36 1.60 2.29
CA GLU A 120 14.68 0.29 2.23
C GLU A 120 14.11 -0.02 0.85
N GLU A 121 13.77 0.98 0.06
CA GLU A 121 13.24 0.83 -1.29
C GLU A 121 14.21 0.06 -2.19
N ILE A 122 15.53 0.23 -1.99
CA ILE A 122 16.55 -0.45 -2.80
C ILE A 122 16.51 -1.98 -2.60
N PRO A 123 16.67 -2.52 -1.38
CA PRO A 123 16.59 -3.96 -1.18
C PRO A 123 15.19 -4.53 -1.45
N VAL A 124 14.11 -3.75 -1.28
CA VAL A 124 12.76 -4.17 -1.64
C VAL A 124 12.65 -4.36 -3.15
N MET A 125 13.06 -3.37 -3.95
CA MET A 125 13.03 -3.47 -5.41
C MET A 125 13.91 -4.63 -5.90
N ALA A 126 15.10 -4.81 -5.34
CA ALA A 126 15.97 -5.93 -5.68
C ALA A 126 15.35 -7.30 -5.34
N ALA A 127 14.70 -7.43 -4.19
CA ALA A 127 14.02 -8.66 -3.79
C ALA A 127 12.84 -8.99 -4.69
N LEU A 128 12.07 -7.98 -5.09
CA LEU A 128 10.96 -8.13 -6.03
C LEU A 128 11.45 -8.53 -7.44
N GLU A 129 12.56 -7.99 -7.88
CA GLU A 129 13.19 -8.35 -9.17
C GLU A 129 13.67 -9.82 -9.14
N GLU A 130 14.37 -10.24 -8.06
CA GLU A 130 14.82 -11.61 -7.88
C GLU A 130 13.67 -12.63 -7.86
N SER A 131 12.53 -12.28 -7.33
CA SER A 131 11.32 -13.13 -7.31
C SER A 131 10.46 -13.04 -8.57
N HIS A 132 10.92 -12.35 -9.61
CA HIS A 132 10.19 -12.10 -10.86
C HIS A 132 8.90 -11.27 -10.70
N HIS A 133 8.87 -10.38 -9.71
CA HIS A 133 7.76 -9.45 -9.44
C HIS A 133 8.25 -7.99 -9.46
N PRO A 134 8.84 -7.48 -10.56
CA PRO A 134 9.42 -6.16 -10.61
C PRO A 134 8.42 -5.07 -10.20
N LEU A 135 8.88 -4.08 -9.44
CA LEU A 135 8.05 -2.94 -9.05
C LEU A 135 7.71 -2.12 -10.30
N LYS A 136 6.43 -2.09 -10.66
CA LYS A 136 5.92 -1.41 -11.86
C LYS A 136 5.46 0.02 -11.57
N ALA A 137 4.83 0.25 -10.42
CA ALA A 137 4.35 1.57 -10.04
C ALA A 137 4.26 1.70 -8.51
N VAL A 138 4.26 2.94 -8.06
CA VAL A 138 3.98 3.33 -6.68
C VAL A 138 2.77 4.26 -6.67
N ILE A 139 1.68 3.85 -6.03
CA ILE A 139 0.50 4.69 -5.82
C ILE A 139 0.68 5.45 -4.50
N ILE A 140 0.57 6.76 -4.56
CA ILE A 140 0.63 7.63 -3.38
C ILE A 140 -0.75 8.22 -3.14
N LEU A 141 -1.37 7.83 -2.01
CA LEU A 141 -2.66 8.36 -1.60
C LEU A 141 -2.46 9.68 -0.86
N ASP A 142 -2.71 10.78 -1.55
CA ASP A 142 -2.64 12.11 -0.99
C ASP A 142 -3.88 12.40 -0.13
N LEU A 143 -3.66 12.75 1.14
CA LEU A 143 -4.71 13.09 2.08
C LEU A 143 -4.24 14.22 3.00
N PRO A 144 -4.95 15.38 3.04
CA PRO A 144 -4.63 16.46 3.98
C PRO A 144 -4.70 16.00 5.44
N GLU A 145 -3.79 16.49 6.27
CA GLU A 145 -3.73 16.11 7.69
C GLU A 145 -5.01 16.44 8.45
N THR A 146 -5.68 17.53 8.10
CA THR A 146 -6.99 17.87 8.67
C THR A 146 -8.01 16.76 8.46
N ILE A 147 -8.06 16.19 7.27
CA ILE A 147 -8.96 15.09 6.92
C ILE A 147 -8.55 13.78 7.62
N ILE A 148 -7.25 13.55 7.84
CA ILE A 148 -6.78 12.40 8.63
C ILE A 148 -7.34 12.46 10.04
N ARG A 149 -7.29 13.66 10.68
CA ARG A 149 -7.82 13.87 12.02
C ARG A 149 -9.34 13.72 12.09
N GLU A 150 -10.06 14.20 11.08
CA GLU A 150 -11.51 14.00 10.94
C GLU A 150 -11.87 12.52 10.79
N ARG A 151 -11.15 11.79 9.92
CA ARG A 151 -11.35 10.33 9.76
C ARG A 151 -11.05 9.56 11.03
N TRP A 152 -10.02 9.97 11.77
CA TRP A 152 -9.70 9.37 13.06
C TRP A 152 -10.82 9.62 14.08
N ALA A 153 -11.27 10.86 14.24
CA ALA A 153 -12.36 11.21 15.14
C ALA A 153 -13.66 10.46 14.80
N TYR A 154 -13.97 10.35 13.50
CA TYR A 154 -15.11 9.56 13.04
C TYR A 154 -14.98 8.08 13.41
N ALA A 155 -13.80 7.49 13.22
CA ALA A 155 -13.54 6.08 13.56
C ALA A 155 -13.67 5.81 15.07
N GLN A 156 -13.28 6.78 15.93
CA GLN A 156 -13.47 6.68 17.38
C GLN A 156 -14.96 6.68 17.77
N ALA A 157 -15.75 7.54 17.12
CA ALA A 157 -17.19 7.61 17.34
C ALA A 157 -17.97 6.41 16.80
N HIS A 158 -17.40 5.70 15.81
CA HIS A 158 -18.03 4.59 15.10
C HIS A 158 -17.07 3.37 15.02
N PRO A 159 -16.77 2.75 16.17
CA PRO A 159 -15.82 1.63 16.19
C PRO A 159 -16.34 0.47 15.34
N ARG A 160 -15.53 0.04 14.38
CA ARG A 160 -15.81 -1.14 13.55
C ARG A 160 -15.36 -2.40 14.29
N ASN A 161 -16.15 -3.48 14.19
CA ASN A 161 -15.70 -4.80 14.64
C ASN A 161 -14.44 -5.17 13.86
N GLY A 162 -13.32 -5.42 14.56
CA GLY A 162 -12.02 -5.68 13.93
C GLY A 162 -11.19 -4.43 13.60
N GLY A 163 -11.55 -3.25 14.11
CA GLY A 163 -10.71 -2.05 14.06
C GLY A 163 -9.33 -2.31 14.70
N ARG A 164 -8.28 -1.68 14.15
CA ARG A 164 -6.92 -1.84 14.69
C ARG A 164 -6.85 -1.25 16.09
N ALA A 165 -6.27 -2.00 17.04
CA ALA A 165 -6.06 -1.53 18.41
C ALA A 165 -5.16 -0.27 18.47
N ASP A 166 -4.25 -0.13 17.49
CA ASP A 166 -3.33 1.00 17.36
C ASP A 166 -3.99 2.31 16.86
N ASP A 167 -5.22 2.25 16.36
CA ASP A 167 -5.97 3.45 15.97
C ASP A 167 -6.78 4.08 17.13
N GLN A 168 -6.79 3.51 18.33
CA GLN A 168 -7.62 3.96 19.44
C GLN A 168 -7.05 5.14 20.23
N ASN A 169 -5.75 5.46 20.08
CA ASN A 169 -5.08 6.49 20.85
C ASN A 169 -4.56 7.61 19.96
N ILE A 170 -4.93 8.87 20.27
CA ILE A 170 -4.47 10.05 19.52
C ILE A 170 -2.94 10.16 19.51
N ALA A 171 -2.26 9.82 20.60
CA ALA A 171 -0.80 9.85 20.66
C ALA A 171 -0.17 8.84 19.68
N THR A 172 -0.84 7.73 19.41
CA THR A 172 -0.41 6.77 18.38
C THR A 172 -0.60 7.35 16.98
N LEU A 173 -1.72 8.03 16.71
CA LEU A 173 -1.92 8.73 15.44
C LEU A 173 -0.83 9.78 15.19
N GLU A 174 -0.58 10.66 16.18
CA GLU A 174 0.45 11.71 16.09
C GLU A 174 1.83 11.11 15.77
N ARG A 175 2.20 10.06 16.46
CA ARG A 175 3.45 9.35 16.21
C ARG A 175 3.52 8.77 14.81
N ARG A 176 2.43 8.18 14.31
CA ARG A 176 2.37 7.65 12.94
C ARG A 176 2.45 8.74 11.88
N LEU A 177 1.93 9.92 12.15
CA LEU A 177 2.06 11.09 11.27
C LEU A 177 3.50 11.60 11.24
N ASP A 178 4.16 11.67 12.40
CA ASP A 178 5.57 12.02 12.50
C ASP A 178 6.46 10.99 11.78
N GLU A 179 6.25 9.70 12.02
CA GLU A 179 6.95 8.61 11.32
C GLU A 179 6.74 8.68 9.79
N PHE A 180 5.53 9.02 9.34
CA PHE A 180 5.25 9.18 7.92
C PHE A 180 6.01 10.38 7.33
N SER A 181 5.92 11.55 7.96
CA SER A 181 6.55 12.76 7.44
C SER A 181 8.06 12.71 7.47
N THR A 182 8.66 12.12 8.52
CA THR A 182 10.11 12.11 8.71
C THR A 182 10.81 10.95 7.99
N LYS A 183 10.16 9.79 7.85
CA LYS A 183 10.78 8.56 7.36
C LYS A 183 10.24 8.11 6.01
N THR A 184 8.91 8.21 5.82
CA THR A 184 8.27 7.71 4.60
C THR A 184 8.26 8.76 3.49
N GLN A 185 8.02 10.03 3.79
CA GLN A 185 8.01 11.09 2.77
C GLN A 185 9.29 11.13 1.93
N PRO A 186 10.52 11.02 2.49
CA PRO A 186 11.74 10.97 1.68
C PRO A 186 11.81 9.78 0.70
N VAL A 187 11.15 8.66 1.01
CA VAL A 187 11.02 7.51 0.11
C VAL A 187 10.10 7.85 -1.05
N LEU A 188 8.97 8.51 -0.77
CA LEU A 188 8.01 8.95 -1.79
C LEU A 188 8.66 9.94 -2.76
N ASP A 189 9.36 10.94 -2.23
CA ASP A 189 10.13 11.92 -3.02
C ASP A 189 11.17 11.25 -3.94
N LYS A 190 11.71 10.10 -3.54
CA LYS A 190 12.62 9.31 -4.38
C LYS A 190 11.87 8.59 -5.49
N PHE A 191 10.71 7.98 -5.22
CA PHE A 191 9.89 7.35 -6.26
C PHE A 191 9.38 8.38 -7.27
N ASP A 192 9.07 9.61 -6.84
CA ASP A 192 8.72 10.73 -7.73
C ASP A 192 9.88 11.03 -8.70
N ARG A 193 11.10 11.17 -8.17
CA ARG A 193 12.30 11.41 -9.01
C ARG A 193 12.61 10.26 -9.97
N LEU A 194 12.21 9.03 -9.63
CA LEU A 194 12.36 7.86 -10.50
C LEU A 194 11.26 7.75 -11.55
N GLY A 195 10.23 8.59 -11.51
CA GLY A 195 9.09 8.54 -12.41
C GLY A 195 8.18 7.32 -12.19
N LEU A 196 8.21 6.72 -10.99
CA LEU A 196 7.43 5.52 -10.66
C LEU A 196 6.12 5.85 -9.94
N SER A 197 5.90 7.10 -9.54
CA SER A 197 4.78 7.51 -8.69
C SER A 197 3.54 7.89 -9.47
N ILE A 198 2.39 7.55 -8.90
CA ILE A 198 1.07 7.97 -9.32
C ILE A 198 0.37 8.56 -8.10
N HIS A 199 0.07 9.87 -8.13
CA HIS A 199 -0.59 10.59 -7.05
C HIS A 199 -2.11 10.52 -7.19
N ILE A 200 -2.78 10.06 -6.14
CA ILE A 200 -4.24 9.90 -6.10
C ILE A 200 -4.81 10.71 -4.93
N ASN A 201 -5.67 11.67 -5.22
CA ASN A 201 -6.41 12.39 -4.18
C ASN A 201 -7.39 11.44 -3.48
N SER A 202 -7.06 11.05 -2.26
CA SER A 202 -7.87 10.14 -1.45
C SER A 202 -8.91 10.84 -0.56
N ASN A 203 -9.04 12.18 -0.67
CA ASN A 203 -10.12 12.94 -0.03
C ASN A 203 -11.39 12.96 -0.89
N ARG A 204 -11.83 11.76 -1.29
CA ARG A 204 -13.04 11.52 -2.09
C ARG A 204 -13.70 10.22 -1.65
N PRO A 205 -14.97 9.95 -2.05
CA PRO A 205 -15.62 8.65 -1.85
C PRO A 205 -14.79 7.51 -2.45
N GLU A 206 -14.78 6.35 -1.76
CA GLU A 206 -14.00 5.17 -2.19
C GLU A 206 -14.20 4.76 -3.67
N PRO A 207 -15.43 4.79 -4.25
CA PRO A 207 -15.61 4.45 -5.66
C PRO A 207 -14.88 5.41 -6.60
N GLU A 208 -14.86 6.71 -6.28
CA GLU A 208 -14.19 7.73 -7.08
C GLU A 208 -12.66 7.60 -6.99
N VAL A 209 -12.13 7.27 -5.80
CA VAL A 209 -10.70 6.99 -5.61
C VAL A 209 -10.29 5.78 -6.44
N LEU A 210 -11.10 4.73 -6.48
CA LEU A 210 -10.82 3.53 -7.29
C LEU A 210 -10.87 3.85 -8.79
N GLU A 211 -11.93 4.55 -9.26
CA GLU A 211 -12.06 4.96 -10.67
C GLU A 211 -10.86 5.79 -11.13
N ASP A 212 -10.45 6.79 -10.33
CA ASP A 212 -9.30 7.63 -10.64
C ASP A 212 -7.99 6.82 -10.64
N THR A 213 -7.82 5.92 -9.67
CA THR A 213 -6.66 5.03 -9.63
C THR A 213 -6.54 4.18 -10.88
N ILE A 214 -7.64 3.57 -11.35
CA ILE A 214 -7.66 2.75 -12.57
C ILE A 214 -7.32 3.60 -13.79
N ALA A 215 -7.91 4.80 -13.90
CA ALA A 215 -7.67 5.69 -15.02
C ALA A 215 -6.19 6.12 -15.10
N GLN A 216 -5.60 6.51 -13.96
CA GLN A 216 -4.20 6.93 -13.89
C GLN A 216 -3.23 5.77 -14.08
N LEU A 217 -3.52 4.56 -13.55
CA LEU A 217 -2.75 3.35 -13.82
C LEU A 217 -2.77 2.98 -15.31
N ALA A 218 -3.92 3.08 -15.98
CA ALA A 218 -4.01 2.82 -17.42
C ALA A 218 -3.19 3.82 -18.23
N ALA A 219 -3.24 5.11 -17.88
CA ALA A 219 -2.42 6.13 -18.52
C ALA A 219 -0.92 5.89 -18.29
N PHE A 220 -0.54 5.53 -17.06
CA PHE A 220 0.83 5.20 -16.69
C PHE A 220 1.33 3.96 -17.48
N ALA A 221 0.52 2.90 -17.52
CA ALA A 221 0.84 1.68 -18.26
C ALA A 221 0.97 1.89 -19.78
N ALA A 222 0.31 2.91 -20.34
CA ALA A 222 0.43 3.25 -21.75
C ALA A 222 1.74 3.99 -22.10
N SER A 223 2.41 4.58 -21.08
CA SER A 223 3.64 5.36 -21.24
C SER A 223 4.91 4.60 -20.81
N HIS A 224 4.77 3.41 -20.23
CA HIS A 224 5.84 2.55 -19.73
C HIS A 224 5.72 1.12 -20.27
#